data_242ba9f4de11e0ba67cbedced2ac4704
#
_entry.id   242ba9f4de11e0ba67cbedced2ac4704
#
_cell.length_a   1.000
_cell.length_b   1.000
_cell.length_c   1.000
_cell.angle_alpha   90.00
_cell.angle_beta   90.00
_cell.angle_gamma   90.00
#
_symmetry.space_group_name_H-M   'P 1'
#
loop_
_entity.id
_entity.type
_entity.pdbx_description
1 polymer ?
#
loop_
_entity_poly.entity_id
_entity_poly.type
_entity_poly.pdbx_seq_one_letter_code
_entity_poly.pdbx_strand_id
1 'polypeptide(L)'
;AGAKGLMQIMPAAARDHAAALGVSGTPADLARPEVNLAFGQRHLQRLKDSPATQGLLPKVMAAYNAGLVPVSRWQTEIKDQGDPLLWIESVPYWETRGYVNIVMRNYWMYERQAGGPSESRMALAQGLWPTFPGLTGSEGMRMAANGTLIRGR
;
A
#
# COMPACT_ATOMS: atom_id res chain seq x y z
N ALA A 1 -12.26 6.75 15.52
CA ALA A 1 -11.10 7.52 15.93
C ALA A 1 -10.34 6.76 17.01
N GLY A 2 -9.01 6.78 17.00
CA GLY A 2 -8.19 6.00 17.95
C GLY A 2 -6.82 5.64 17.35
N ALA A 3 -6.59 5.96 16.09
CA ALA A 3 -5.30 5.83 15.45
C ALA A 3 -4.24 6.69 16.13
N LYS A 4 -3.03 6.18 16.27
CA LYS A 4 -1.93 6.81 17.03
C LYS A 4 -0.65 6.91 16.22
N GLY A 5 0.09 7.99 16.45
CA GLY A 5 1.46 8.20 15.96
C GLY A 5 1.56 8.47 14.47
N LEU A 6 2.80 8.48 13.98
CA LEU A 6 3.15 8.83 12.59
C LEU A 6 2.48 7.92 11.55
N MET A 7 2.35 6.64 11.84
CA MET A 7 1.74 5.65 10.95
C MET A 7 0.25 5.45 11.21
N GLN A 8 -0.36 6.26 12.08
CA GLN A 8 -1.79 6.18 12.41
C GLN A 8 -2.26 4.75 12.72
N ILE A 9 -1.53 4.07 13.62
CA ILE A 9 -1.81 2.67 13.96
C ILE A 9 -3.03 2.58 14.87
N MET A 10 -3.99 1.77 14.46
CA MET A 10 -5.15 1.44 15.28
C MET A 10 -4.77 0.50 16.42
N PRO A 11 -5.35 0.65 17.63
CA PRO A 11 -5.06 -0.25 18.75
C PRO A 11 -5.30 -1.73 18.47
N ALA A 12 -6.25 -2.06 17.59
CA ALA A 12 -6.48 -3.42 17.15
C ALA A 12 -5.28 -3.96 16.36
N ALA A 13 -4.80 -3.20 15.36
CA ALA A 13 -3.62 -3.58 14.58
C ALA A 13 -2.36 -3.67 15.47
N ALA A 14 -2.23 -2.79 16.46
CA ALA A 14 -1.13 -2.87 17.42
C ALA A 14 -1.13 -4.19 18.19
N ARG A 15 -2.27 -4.62 18.70
CA ARG A 15 -2.38 -5.92 19.41
C ARG A 15 -1.98 -7.10 18.53
N ASP A 16 -2.38 -7.09 17.27
CA ASP A 16 -2.05 -8.15 16.31
C ASP A 16 -0.54 -8.29 16.06
N HIS A 17 0.22 -7.21 16.22
CA HIS A 17 1.66 -7.17 15.91
C HIS A 17 2.56 -7.11 17.14
N ALA A 18 2.02 -6.86 18.32
CA ALA A 18 2.76 -6.60 19.55
C ALA A 18 3.75 -7.71 19.89
N ALA A 19 3.29 -8.96 19.89
CA ALA A 19 4.13 -10.13 20.21
C ALA A 19 5.32 -10.28 19.25
N ALA A 20 5.10 -10.03 17.94
CA ALA A 20 6.13 -10.14 16.93
C ALA A 20 7.21 -9.04 17.03
N LEU A 21 6.88 -7.92 17.67
CA LEU A 21 7.78 -6.79 17.88
C LEU A 21 8.38 -6.74 19.29
N GLY A 22 8.00 -7.67 20.16
CA GLY A 22 8.50 -7.72 21.55
C GLY A 22 8.07 -6.52 22.40
N VAL A 23 6.93 -5.89 22.07
CA VAL A 23 6.35 -4.74 22.78
C VAL A 23 4.90 -5.00 23.12
N SER A 24 4.34 -4.25 24.09
CA SER A 24 2.96 -4.48 24.53
C SER A 24 1.90 -3.84 23.66
N GLY A 25 2.27 -2.94 22.75
CA GLY A 25 1.34 -2.26 21.85
C GLY A 25 0.39 -1.32 22.57
N THR A 26 0.80 -0.80 23.72
CA THR A 26 0.04 0.18 24.49
C THR A 26 -0.02 1.53 23.79
N PRO A 27 -0.94 2.42 24.16
CA PRO A 27 -0.94 3.80 23.65
C PRO A 27 0.39 4.53 23.91
N ALA A 28 1.08 4.21 25.00
CA ALA A 28 2.40 4.77 25.31
C ALA A 28 3.48 4.28 24.34
N ASP A 29 3.47 2.98 24.01
CA ASP A 29 4.36 2.42 22.99
C ASP A 29 4.11 3.07 21.63
N LEU A 30 2.85 3.22 21.24
CA LEU A 30 2.48 3.84 19.96
C LEU A 30 2.77 5.34 19.89
N ALA A 31 3.00 6.01 21.00
CA ALA A 31 3.44 7.39 21.05
C ALA A 31 4.94 7.56 20.71
N ARG A 32 5.72 6.48 20.81
CA ARG A 32 7.15 6.48 20.47
C ARG A 32 7.33 6.34 18.97
N PRO A 33 8.00 7.30 18.28
CA PRO A 33 8.12 7.29 16.82
C PRO A 33 8.73 6.01 16.25
N GLU A 34 9.81 5.52 16.83
CA GLU A 34 10.51 4.31 16.37
C GLU A 34 9.63 3.06 16.51
N VAL A 35 8.88 2.96 17.60
CA VAL A 35 7.95 1.85 17.82
C VAL A 35 6.76 1.95 16.85
N ASN A 36 6.23 3.15 16.67
CA ASN A 36 5.11 3.39 15.76
C ASN A 36 5.48 3.04 14.31
N LEU A 37 6.68 3.42 13.85
CA LEU A 37 7.19 3.05 12.53
C LEU A 37 7.35 1.53 12.38
N ALA A 38 7.88 0.84 13.40
CA ALA A 38 8.01 -0.62 13.38
C ALA A 38 6.65 -1.32 13.26
N PHE A 39 5.64 -0.85 14.00
CA PHE A 39 4.27 -1.33 13.87
C PHE A 39 3.71 -1.08 12.45
N GLY A 40 3.91 0.11 11.92
CA GLY A 40 3.46 0.48 10.58
C GLY A 40 4.09 -0.38 9.49
N GLN A 41 5.39 -0.62 9.56
CA GLN A 41 6.10 -1.49 8.63
C GLN A 41 5.60 -2.94 8.70
N ARG A 42 5.40 -3.46 9.91
CA ARG A 42 4.86 -4.81 10.11
C ARG A 42 3.43 -4.93 9.57
N HIS A 43 2.63 -3.91 9.80
CA HIS A 43 1.27 -3.87 9.28
C HIS A 43 1.25 -3.84 7.74
N LEU A 44 2.07 -2.99 7.11
CA LEU A 44 2.22 -2.95 5.66
C LEU A 44 2.67 -4.30 5.09
N GLN A 45 3.63 -4.97 5.75
CA GLN A 45 4.07 -6.31 5.35
C GLN A 45 2.90 -7.30 5.35
N ARG A 46 2.09 -7.33 6.42
CA ARG A 46 0.90 -8.19 6.51
C ARG A 46 -0.11 -7.89 5.39
N LEU A 47 -0.36 -6.61 5.13
CA LEU A 47 -1.29 -6.21 4.06
C LEU A 47 -0.77 -6.63 2.70
N LYS A 48 0.52 -6.43 2.46
CA LYS A 48 1.20 -6.81 1.23
C LYS A 48 1.09 -8.32 0.96
N ASP A 49 1.30 -9.14 1.99
CA ASP A 49 1.30 -10.60 1.89
C ASP A 49 -0.12 -11.20 1.85
N SER A 50 -1.15 -10.37 1.99
CA SER A 50 -2.54 -10.81 1.99
C SER A 50 -3.03 -11.19 0.59
N PRO A 51 -3.78 -12.30 0.44
CA PRO A 51 -4.47 -12.62 -0.81
C PRO A 51 -5.46 -11.53 -1.27
N ALA A 52 -6.00 -10.74 -0.34
CA ALA A 52 -6.91 -9.64 -0.66
C ALA A 52 -6.24 -8.51 -1.45
N THR A 53 -4.96 -8.29 -1.26
CA THR A 53 -4.22 -7.23 -1.96
C THR A 53 -3.33 -7.76 -3.09
N GLN A 54 -2.91 -9.02 -2.99
CA GLN A 54 -1.98 -9.66 -3.93
C GLN A 54 -0.66 -8.88 -4.08
N GLY A 55 -0.29 -8.08 -3.06
CA GLY A 55 0.87 -7.20 -3.11
C GLY A 55 0.75 -6.03 -4.09
N LEU A 56 -0.43 -5.78 -4.67
CA LEU A 56 -0.67 -4.68 -5.58
C LEU A 56 -0.77 -3.36 -4.82
N LEU A 57 0.08 -2.41 -5.18
CA LEU A 57 0.28 -1.16 -4.42
C LEU A 57 -1.03 -0.40 -4.10
N PRO A 58 -1.94 -0.12 -5.06
CA PRO A 58 -3.20 0.56 -4.76
C PRO A 58 -4.08 -0.23 -3.79
N LYS A 59 -4.10 -1.57 -3.89
CA LYS A 59 -4.90 -2.44 -3.01
C LYS A 59 -4.31 -2.49 -1.60
N VAL A 60 -2.98 -2.48 -1.45
CA VAL A 60 -2.31 -2.37 -0.15
C VAL A 60 -2.65 -1.04 0.53
N MET A 61 -2.61 0.07 -0.21
CA MET A 61 -2.99 1.38 0.31
C MET A 61 -4.46 1.43 0.72
N ALA A 62 -5.35 0.88 -0.11
CA ALA A 62 -6.77 0.80 0.22
C ALA A 62 -7.01 -0.05 1.47
N ALA A 63 -6.31 -1.18 1.62
CA ALA A 63 -6.40 -2.04 2.80
C ALA A 63 -5.83 -1.39 4.06
N TYR A 64 -4.84 -0.52 3.93
CA TYR A 64 -4.32 0.25 5.05
C TYR A 64 -5.37 1.19 5.64
N ASN A 65 -6.18 1.81 4.80
CA ASN A 65 -7.24 2.73 5.22
C ASN A 65 -8.54 2.01 5.60
N ALA A 66 -9.04 1.12 4.74
CA ALA A 66 -10.35 0.48 4.90
C ALA A 66 -10.31 -0.89 5.61
N GLY A 67 -9.13 -1.52 5.69
CA GLY A 67 -8.96 -2.89 6.17
C GLY A 67 -9.06 -3.94 5.05
N LEU A 68 -8.66 -5.17 5.36
CA LEU A 68 -8.62 -6.27 4.40
C LEU A 68 -10.00 -6.76 3.97
N VAL A 69 -11.00 -6.72 4.86
CA VAL A 69 -12.34 -7.27 4.57
C VAL A 69 -13.04 -6.53 3.42
N PRO A 70 -13.13 -5.18 3.42
CA PRO A 70 -13.68 -4.46 2.28
C PRO A 70 -12.88 -4.74 0.99
N VAL A 71 -11.56 -4.69 1.04
CA VAL A 71 -10.72 -4.91 -0.16
C VAL A 71 -10.90 -6.32 -0.73
N SER A 72 -11.05 -7.33 0.11
CA SER A 72 -11.36 -8.69 -0.32
C SER A 72 -12.68 -8.77 -1.10
N ARG A 73 -13.73 -8.09 -0.62
CA ARG A 73 -15.02 -8.02 -1.32
C ARG A 73 -14.89 -7.29 -2.66
N TRP A 74 -14.16 -6.19 -2.70
CA TRP A 74 -13.98 -5.38 -3.91
C TRP A 74 -13.26 -6.13 -5.03
N GLN A 75 -12.52 -7.21 -4.74
CA GLN A 75 -11.94 -8.07 -5.79
C GLN A 75 -13.00 -8.69 -6.72
N THR A 76 -14.18 -8.97 -6.20
CA THR A 76 -15.29 -9.57 -6.95
C THR A 76 -16.36 -8.57 -7.37
N GLU A 77 -16.55 -7.53 -6.57
CA GLU A 77 -17.60 -6.52 -6.79
C GLU A 77 -17.19 -5.49 -7.85
N ILE A 78 -15.93 -5.05 -7.86
CA ILE A 78 -15.45 -4.07 -8.84
C ILE A 78 -15.11 -4.75 -10.17
N LYS A 79 -15.71 -4.25 -11.23
CA LYS A 79 -15.48 -4.72 -12.61
C LYS A 79 -14.48 -3.82 -13.31
N ASP A 80 -13.22 -3.93 -12.91
CA ASP A 80 -12.12 -3.09 -13.40
C ASP A 80 -11.53 -3.52 -14.74
N GLN A 81 -11.93 -4.67 -15.26
CA GLN A 81 -11.41 -5.23 -16.52
C GLN A 81 -9.87 -5.31 -16.56
N GLY A 82 -9.23 -5.41 -15.41
CA GLY A 82 -7.78 -5.43 -15.26
C GLY A 82 -7.11 -4.04 -15.21
N ASP A 83 -7.87 -2.96 -15.31
CA ASP A 83 -7.35 -1.59 -15.28
C ASP A 83 -7.25 -1.10 -13.81
N PRO A 84 -6.02 -0.79 -13.32
CA PRO A 84 -5.83 -0.30 -11.97
C PRO A 84 -6.45 1.08 -11.71
N LEU A 85 -6.50 1.96 -12.69
CA LEU A 85 -7.11 3.29 -12.53
C LEU A 85 -8.63 3.17 -12.41
N LEU A 86 -9.24 2.32 -13.24
CA LEU A 86 -10.67 2.05 -13.13
C LEU A 86 -11.01 1.42 -11.78
N TRP A 87 -10.14 0.51 -11.27
CA TRP A 87 -10.33 -0.05 -9.93
C TRP A 87 -10.31 1.03 -8.86
N ILE A 88 -9.28 1.91 -8.86
CA ILE A 88 -9.13 2.99 -7.87
C ILE A 88 -10.37 3.88 -7.86
N GLU A 89 -10.82 4.33 -9.04
CA GLU A 89 -11.98 5.20 -9.17
C GLU A 89 -13.31 4.53 -8.80
N SER A 90 -13.36 3.19 -8.91
CA SER A 90 -14.53 2.39 -8.56
C SER A 90 -14.60 1.98 -7.08
N VAL A 91 -13.60 2.30 -6.26
CA VAL A 91 -13.63 2.02 -4.82
C VAL A 91 -14.85 2.70 -4.19
N PRO A 92 -15.77 1.92 -3.55
CA PRO A 92 -17.05 2.48 -3.07
C PRO A 92 -16.89 3.48 -1.92
N TYR A 93 -15.85 3.32 -1.09
CA TYR A 93 -15.59 4.20 0.03
C TYR A 93 -14.85 5.46 -0.49
N TRP A 94 -15.56 6.57 -0.55
CA TRP A 94 -15.02 7.84 -1.04
C TRP A 94 -13.76 8.29 -0.28
N GLU A 95 -13.73 8.07 1.04
CA GLU A 95 -12.56 8.36 1.87
C GLU A 95 -11.36 7.52 1.47
N THR A 96 -11.55 6.22 1.29
CA THR A 96 -10.48 5.30 0.88
C THR A 96 -9.97 5.62 -0.53
N ARG A 97 -10.87 5.93 -1.46
CA ARG A 97 -10.50 6.39 -2.81
C ARG A 97 -9.64 7.65 -2.76
N GLY A 98 -10.06 8.65 -2.00
CA GLY A 98 -9.29 9.87 -1.78
C GLY A 98 -7.93 9.60 -1.11
N TYR A 99 -7.90 8.71 -0.13
CA TYR A 99 -6.68 8.29 0.55
C TYR A 99 -5.67 7.66 -0.42
N VAL A 100 -6.10 6.70 -1.24
CA VAL A 100 -5.23 6.06 -2.25
C VAL A 100 -4.63 7.10 -3.19
N ASN A 101 -5.44 8.00 -3.72
CA ASN A 101 -4.98 9.06 -4.62
C ASN A 101 -3.95 9.99 -3.97
N ILE A 102 -4.18 10.41 -2.72
CA ILE A 102 -3.27 11.28 -1.98
C ILE A 102 -1.95 10.57 -1.67
N VAL A 103 -2.01 9.32 -1.21
CA VAL A 103 -0.81 8.55 -0.85
C VAL A 103 0.03 8.25 -2.09
N MET A 104 -0.59 7.84 -3.20
CA MET A 104 0.11 7.62 -4.48
C MET A 104 0.82 8.89 -4.95
N ARG A 105 0.12 10.03 -4.95
CA ARG A 105 0.71 11.32 -5.32
C ARG A 105 1.92 11.67 -4.46
N ASN A 106 1.79 11.52 -3.14
CA ASN A 106 2.89 11.84 -2.22
C ASN A 106 4.07 10.88 -2.42
N TYR A 107 3.79 9.60 -2.63
CA TYR A 107 4.82 8.60 -2.91
C TYR A 107 5.62 8.98 -4.17
N TRP A 108 4.96 9.37 -5.25
CA TRP A 108 5.64 9.82 -6.48
C TRP A 108 6.44 11.10 -6.29
N MET A 109 5.99 12.01 -5.42
CA MET A 109 6.77 13.20 -5.07
C MET A 109 8.08 12.83 -4.38
N TYR A 110 8.05 11.88 -3.44
CA TYR A 110 9.26 11.39 -2.76
C TYR A 110 10.20 10.65 -3.73
N GLU A 111 9.67 9.80 -4.59
CA GLU A 111 10.49 9.13 -5.63
C GLU A 111 11.19 10.16 -6.52
N ARG A 112 10.49 11.22 -6.93
CA ARG A 112 11.06 12.31 -7.72
C ARG A 112 12.14 13.08 -6.97
N GLN A 113 11.94 13.35 -5.70
CA GLN A 113 12.93 14.02 -4.85
C GLN A 113 14.21 13.19 -4.68
N ALA A 114 14.06 11.87 -4.64
CA ALA A 114 15.18 10.92 -4.58
C ALA A 114 15.94 10.79 -5.92
N GLY A 115 15.45 11.42 -7.00
CA GLY A 115 16.09 11.41 -8.32
C GLY A 115 15.88 10.13 -9.12
N GLY A 116 15.03 9.23 -8.63
CA GLY A 116 14.71 7.97 -9.30
C GLY A 116 13.48 8.07 -10.24
N PRO A 117 13.32 7.13 -11.18
CA PRO A 117 12.11 7.02 -11.97
C PRO A 117 10.95 6.57 -11.06
N SER A 118 9.76 7.09 -11.30
CA SER A 118 8.54 6.66 -10.61
C SER A 118 7.94 5.45 -11.32
N GLU A 119 8.45 4.25 -11.01
CA GLU A 119 8.03 3.00 -11.65
C GLU A 119 6.52 2.75 -11.49
N SER A 120 5.99 2.98 -10.29
CA SER A 120 4.56 2.79 -10.02
C SER A 120 3.68 3.75 -10.82
N ARG A 121 4.09 5.01 -10.99
CA ARG A 121 3.38 5.98 -11.82
C ARG A 121 3.38 5.57 -13.29
N MET A 122 4.52 5.09 -13.76
CA MET A 122 4.65 4.64 -15.15
C MET A 122 3.84 3.38 -15.42
N ALA A 123 3.80 2.45 -14.46
CA ALA A 123 2.95 1.26 -14.54
C ALA A 123 1.48 1.67 -14.69
N LEU A 124 0.98 2.56 -13.83
CA LEU A 124 -0.40 3.04 -13.92
C LEU A 124 -0.70 3.75 -15.24
N ALA A 125 0.23 4.57 -15.73
CA ALA A 125 0.06 5.27 -17.00
C ALA A 125 -0.03 4.31 -18.21
N GLN A 126 0.46 3.09 -18.06
CA GLN A 126 0.39 2.03 -19.08
C GLN A 126 -0.74 1.00 -18.82
N GLY A 127 -1.63 1.27 -17.87
CA GLY A 127 -2.70 0.34 -17.48
C GLY A 127 -2.19 -0.90 -16.76
N LEU A 128 -0.98 -0.86 -16.19
CA LEU A 128 -0.38 -1.98 -15.46
C LEU A 128 -0.52 -1.78 -13.95
N TRP A 129 -0.74 -2.88 -13.25
CA TRP A 129 -0.82 -2.89 -11.79
C TRP A 129 0.57 -2.73 -11.17
N PRO A 130 0.86 -1.64 -10.46
CA PRO A 130 2.11 -1.52 -9.72
C PRO A 130 2.08 -2.43 -8.49
N THR A 131 3.22 -3.09 -8.23
CA THR A 131 3.41 -3.91 -7.04
C THR A 131 3.99 -3.06 -5.90
N PHE A 132 3.74 -3.50 -4.68
CA PHE A 132 4.36 -2.88 -3.50
C PHE A 132 5.88 -3.06 -3.58
N PRO A 133 6.69 -2.01 -3.34
CA PRO A 133 8.15 -2.10 -3.41
C PRO A 133 8.73 -3.18 -2.50
N GLY A 134 9.77 -3.87 -2.98
CA GLY A 134 10.44 -4.95 -2.23
C GLY A 134 9.74 -6.31 -2.30
N LEU A 135 8.67 -6.46 -3.10
CA LEU A 135 8.14 -7.78 -3.43
C LEU A 135 8.96 -8.47 -4.50
N THR A 136 9.06 -9.80 -4.37
CA THR A 136 9.54 -10.65 -5.47
C THR A 136 8.65 -10.40 -6.70
N GLY A 137 9.24 -9.88 -7.76
CA GLY A 137 8.49 -9.45 -8.96
C GLY A 137 8.39 -7.93 -9.12
N SER A 138 8.55 -7.12 -8.06
CA SER A 138 8.79 -5.68 -8.20
C SER A 138 10.18 -5.41 -8.80
N GLU A 139 11.15 -6.26 -8.51
CA GLU A 139 12.47 -6.27 -9.15
C GLU A 139 12.44 -6.68 -10.63
N GLY A 140 11.35 -7.30 -11.05
CA GLY A 140 11.14 -7.75 -12.43
C GLY A 140 10.54 -6.68 -13.36
N MET A 141 10.13 -5.53 -12.84
CA MET A 141 9.72 -4.41 -13.67
C MET A 141 10.89 -3.46 -13.87
N ARG A 142 11.57 -3.58 -14.99
CA ARG A 142 12.66 -2.67 -15.39
C ARG A 142 12.21 -1.76 -16.50
N MET A 143 12.68 -0.52 -16.46
CA MET A 143 12.57 0.40 -17.59
C MET A 143 13.47 -0.07 -18.73
N ALA A 144 12.91 -0.36 -19.88
CA ALA A 144 13.64 -0.44 -21.11
C ALA A 144 14.22 0.94 -21.48
N ALA A 145 15.29 0.96 -22.27
CA ALA A 145 15.93 2.21 -22.71
C ALA A 145 15.00 3.17 -23.47
N ASN A 146 13.89 2.68 -24.00
CA ASN A 146 12.84 3.46 -24.65
C ASN A 146 11.75 4.00 -23.72
N GLY A 147 11.90 3.86 -22.40
CA GLY A 147 10.91 4.33 -21.42
C GLY A 147 9.70 3.40 -21.21
N THR A 148 9.70 2.19 -21.79
CA THR A 148 8.64 1.20 -21.61
C THR A 148 8.95 0.32 -20.40
N LEU A 149 7.94 0.07 -19.55
CA LEU A 149 8.06 -0.92 -18.46
C LEU A 149 8.02 -2.33 -19.07
N ILE A 150 9.08 -3.09 -18.85
CA ILE A 150 9.15 -4.50 -19.25
C ILE A 150 9.21 -5.39 -18.01
N ARG A 151 8.51 -6.52 -18.06
CA ARG A 151 8.69 -7.58 -17.07
C ARG A 151 10.08 -8.17 -17.26
N GLY A 152 10.95 -8.00 -16.26
CA GLY A 152 12.20 -8.76 -16.19
C GLY A 152 11.89 -10.26 -16.06
N ARG A 153 12.66 -11.07 -16.72
CA ARG A 153 12.60 -12.53 -16.61
C ARG A 153 13.11 -12.99 -15.26
#